data_5386f53a55982e0b05596c43be31ebd5
#
_entry.id   5386f53a55982e0b05596c43be31ebd5
#
_cell.length_a   1.000
_cell.length_b   1.000
_cell.length_c   1.000
_cell.angle_alpha   90.00
_cell.angle_beta   90.00
_cell.angle_gamma   90.00
#
_symmetry.space_group_name_H-M   'P 1'
#
loop_
_entity.id
_entity.type
_entity.pdbx_description
1 polymer ?
#
loop_
_entity_poly.entity_id
_entity_poly.type
_entity_poly.pdbx_seq_one_letter_code
_entity_poly.pdbx_strand_id
1 'polypeptide(L)'
;MNPSEELKAYIEAEIIPRYGAFDAAHRTDHVRTVIAQSLVLAGHYEVDADMVYAIAAYHDTGLAYGRESPHIRSAEILLADTFMRQRFTEEQMAVMRDAIEDHRASSDHAPRTIYGRIVAEADRCLDPETVIRRTIQYGLAHYPALSRKGQFDRC
;
A
#
# COMPACT_ATOMS: atom_id res chain seq x y z
N MET A 1 4.20 13.90 -3.27
CA MET A 1 4.91 13.15 -2.24
C MET A 1 5.81 12.12 -2.89
N ASN A 2 7.09 12.16 -2.61
CA ASN A 2 8.06 11.32 -3.29
C ASN A 2 8.86 10.45 -2.33
N PRO A 3 8.85 9.12 -2.53
CA PRO A 3 9.74 8.23 -1.79
C PRO A 3 11.20 8.50 -2.14
N SER A 4 12.12 8.05 -1.29
CA SER A 4 13.53 8.24 -1.54
C SER A 4 14.00 7.44 -2.74
N GLU A 5 14.99 7.96 -3.46
CA GLU A 5 15.53 7.30 -4.65
C GLU A 5 16.19 5.97 -4.33
N GLU A 6 16.84 5.88 -3.18
CA GLU A 6 17.48 4.63 -2.75
C GLU A 6 16.47 3.52 -2.55
N LEU A 7 15.35 3.85 -1.90
CA LEU A 7 14.28 2.88 -1.67
C LEU A 7 13.64 2.46 -3.00
N LYS A 8 13.38 3.42 -3.88
CA LYS A 8 12.82 3.10 -5.20
C LYS A 8 13.73 2.19 -6.00
N ALA A 9 15.03 2.46 -5.99
CA ALA A 9 15.99 1.65 -6.72
C ALA A 9 16.00 0.21 -6.20
N TYR A 10 15.99 0.02 -4.89
CA TYR A 10 15.96 -1.31 -4.30
C TYR A 10 14.70 -2.07 -4.68
N ILE A 11 13.55 -1.42 -4.51
CA ILE A 11 12.26 -2.05 -4.78
C ILE A 11 12.10 -2.40 -6.26
N GLU A 12 12.51 -1.50 -7.16
CA GLU A 12 12.45 -1.79 -8.60
C GLU A 12 13.37 -2.94 -9.01
N ALA A 13 14.52 -3.08 -8.36
CA ALA A 13 15.48 -4.13 -8.71
C ALA A 13 15.12 -5.48 -8.08
N GLU A 14 14.64 -5.48 -6.83
CA GLU A 14 14.53 -6.70 -6.02
C GLU A 14 13.12 -7.14 -5.73
N ILE A 15 12.14 -6.25 -5.72
CA ILE A 15 10.77 -6.59 -5.31
C ILE A 15 9.81 -6.66 -6.49
N ILE A 16 9.79 -5.64 -7.32
CA ILE A 16 8.87 -5.60 -8.47
C ILE A 16 9.05 -6.80 -9.40
N PRO A 17 10.29 -7.27 -9.72
CA PRO A 17 10.44 -8.42 -10.59
C PRO A 17 9.80 -9.71 -10.07
N ARG A 18 9.56 -9.82 -8.75
CA ARG A 18 8.90 -11.00 -8.18
C ARG A 18 7.48 -11.17 -8.70
N TYR A 19 6.82 -10.06 -9.01
CA TYR A 19 5.44 -10.10 -9.52
C TYR A 19 5.34 -10.71 -10.92
N GLY A 20 6.38 -10.57 -11.72
CA GLY A 20 6.44 -11.18 -13.04
C GLY A 20 6.46 -12.70 -13.02
N ALA A 21 6.82 -13.31 -11.89
CA ALA A 21 6.85 -14.76 -11.75
C ALA A 21 5.48 -15.37 -11.52
N PHE A 22 4.46 -14.59 -11.14
CA PHE A 22 3.13 -15.10 -10.84
C PHE A 22 2.28 -15.23 -12.10
N ASP A 23 2.11 -14.10 -12.77
CA ASP A 23 1.23 -13.98 -13.91
C ASP A 23 1.69 -12.78 -14.73
N ALA A 24 2.87 -12.92 -15.27
CA ALA A 24 3.41 -12.03 -16.29
C ALA A 24 3.08 -10.54 -16.08
N ALA A 25 2.60 -9.92 -17.14
CA ALA A 25 2.42 -8.47 -17.21
C ALA A 25 1.36 -7.93 -16.24
N HIS A 26 0.30 -8.71 -15.99
CA HIS A 26 -0.83 -8.22 -15.18
C HIS A 26 -0.43 -7.91 -13.76
N ARG A 27 0.38 -8.76 -13.13
CA ARG A 27 0.76 -8.56 -11.73
C ARG A 27 1.73 -7.39 -11.57
N THR A 28 2.66 -7.25 -12.50
CA THR A 28 3.60 -6.14 -12.48
C THR A 28 2.85 -4.81 -12.68
N ASP A 29 1.93 -4.77 -13.64
CA ASP A 29 1.12 -3.58 -13.87
C ASP A 29 0.23 -3.26 -12.68
N HIS A 30 -0.33 -4.29 -12.04
CA HIS A 30 -1.18 -4.11 -10.87
C HIS A 30 -0.40 -3.47 -9.71
N VAL A 31 0.77 -4.01 -9.37
CA VAL A 31 1.55 -3.47 -8.26
C VAL A 31 2.00 -2.03 -8.54
N ARG A 32 2.37 -1.72 -9.77
CA ARG A 32 2.73 -0.35 -10.12
C ARG A 32 1.55 0.60 -10.01
N THR A 33 0.36 0.15 -10.39
CA THR A 33 -0.86 0.93 -10.24
C THR A 33 -1.19 1.17 -8.76
N VAL A 34 -1.08 0.14 -7.94
CA VAL A 34 -1.34 0.27 -6.50
C VAL A 34 -0.35 1.24 -5.87
N ILE A 35 0.93 1.17 -6.26
CA ILE A 35 1.95 2.11 -5.77
C ILE A 35 1.57 3.54 -6.15
N ALA A 36 1.25 3.77 -7.42
CA ALA A 36 0.93 5.12 -7.89
C ALA A 36 -0.29 5.69 -7.17
N GLN A 37 -1.35 4.92 -7.07
CA GLN A 37 -2.57 5.34 -6.39
C GLN A 37 -2.33 5.58 -4.90
N SER A 38 -1.58 4.70 -4.26
CA SER A 38 -1.26 4.85 -2.84
C SER A 38 -0.51 6.14 -2.58
N LEU A 39 0.45 6.48 -3.42
CA LEU A 39 1.22 7.71 -3.25
C LEU A 39 0.38 8.96 -3.48
N VAL A 40 -0.54 8.91 -4.45
CA VAL A 40 -1.45 10.04 -4.68
C VAL A 40 -2.36 10.24 -3.47
N LEU A 41 -2.95 9.17 -2.96
CA LEU A 41 -3.80 9.25 -1.77
C LEU A 41 -3.01 9.73 -0.56
N ALA A 42 -1.78 9.26 -0.41
CA ALA A 42 -0.91 9.64 0.70
C ALA A 42 -0.65 11.15 0.74
N GLY A 43 -0.68 11.81 -0.41
CA GLY A 43 -0.50 13.25 -0.49
C GLY A 43 -1.55 14.05 0.25
N HIS A 44 -2.69 13.44 0.58
CA HIS A 44 -3.79 14.08 1.33
C HIS A 44 -3.70 13.85 2.83
N TYR A 45 -2.67 13.14 3.29
CA TYR A 45 -2.52 12.76 4.70
C TYR A 45 -1.10 13.03 5.16
N GLU A 46 -0.92 13.09 6.48
CA GLU A 46 0.41 13.23 7.07
C GLU A 46 0.98 11.85 7.33
N VAL A 47 1.58 11.28 6.28
CA VAL A 47 2.17 9.94 6.33
C VAL A 47 3.55 9.96 5.67
N ASP A 48 4.35 8.95 5.99
CA ASP A 48 5.68 8.79 5.42
C ASP A 48 5.58 8.13 4.04
N ALA A 49 6.02 8.84 3.01
CA ALA A 49 5.95 8.34 1.63
C ALA A 49 6.76 7.06 1.44
N ASP A 50 7.88 6.93 2.11
CA ASP A 50 8.70 5.71 2.02
C ASP A 50 7.94 4.51 2.56
N MET A 51 7.23 4.69 3.68
CA MET A 51 6.43 3.61 4.26
C MET A 51 5.27 3.22 3.33
N VAL A 52 4.56 4.20 2.79
CA VAL A 52 3.45 3.93 1.86
C VAL A 52 3.96 3.18 0.62
N TYR A 53 5.08 3.63 0.07
CA TYR A 53 5.68 2.99 -1.09
C TYR A 53 6.04 1.53 -0.81
N ALA A 54 6.69 1.29 0.32
CA ALA A 54 7.10 -0.06 0.72
C ALA A 54 5.89 -0.98 0.93
N ILE A 55 4.86 -0.51 1.61
CA ILE A 55 3.66 -1.30 1.86
C ILE A 55 3.01 -1.71 0.52
N ALA A 56 2.84 -0.74 -0.37
CA ALA A 56 2.22 -1.00 -1.66
C ALA A 56 3.05 -1.98 -2.49
N ALA A 57 4.37 -1.85 -2.46
CA ALA A 57 5.26 -2.72 -3.23
C ALA A 57 5.26 -4.15 -2.72
N TYR A 58 5.14 -4.36 -1.40
CA TYR A 58 5.20 -5.70 -0.82
C TYR A 58 3.85 -6.36 -0.68
N HIS A 59 2.74 -5.65 -0.87
CA HIS A 59 1.41 -6.10 -0.42
C HIS A 59 0.98 -7.47 -0.94
N ASP A 60 1.40 -7.86 -2.13
CA ASP A 60 1.01 -9.13 -2.75
C ASP A 60 2.19 -10.07 -3.01
N THR A 61 3.37 -9.79 -2.48
CA THR A 61 4.55 -10.65 -2.69
C THR A 61 4.33 -12.07 -2.20
N GLY A 62 3.46 -12.26 -1.22
CA GLY A 62 3.15 -13.59 -0.68
C GLY A 62 2.43 -14.52 -1.64
N LEU A 63 1.85 -13.98 -2.72
CA LEU A 63 1.18 -14.81 -3.72
C LEU A 63 2.11 -15.79 -4.42
N ALA A 64 3.41 -15.51 -4.43
CA ALA A 64 4.41 -16.43 -5.01
C ALA A 64 4.48 -17.75 -4.25
N TYR A 65 4.02 -17.79 -3.00
CA TYR A 65 4.12 -18.97 -2.14
C TYR A 65 2.77 -19.67 -1.94
N GLY A 66 1.80 -19.37 -2.79
CA GLY A 66 0.49 -19.99 -2.73
C GLY A 66 -0.60 -19.01 -2.35
N ARG A 67 -1.84 -19.54 -2.29
CA ARG A 67 -3.00 -18.70 -2.02
C ARG A 67 -3.47 -18.71 -0.58
N GLU A 68 -2.83 -19.51 0.26
CA GLU A 68 -3.18 -19.59 1.67
C GLU A 68 -2.56 -18.39 2.41
N SER A 69 -3.41 -17.51 2.90
CA SER A 69 -3.02 -16.32 3.66
C SER A 69 -1.88 -15.51 3.01
N PRO A 70 -2.02 -15.11 1.73
CA PRO A 70 -0.94 -14.38 1.06
C PRO A 70 -0.63 -13.05 1.72
N HIS A 71 -1.62 -12.40 2.37
CA HIS A 71 -1.39 -11.13 3.06
C HIS A 71 -0.47 -11.30 4.27
N ILE A 72 -0.60 -12.42 4.99
CA ILE A 72 0.29 -12.73 6.11
C ILE A 72 1.69 -13.05 5.59
N ARG A 73 1.77 -13.83 4.53
CA ARG A 73 3.06 -14.16 3.92
C ARG A 73 3.78 -12.92 3.40
N SER A 74 3.02 -11.99 2.79
CA SER A 74 3.60 -10.73 2.30
C SER A 74 4.20 -9.93 3.45
N ALA A 75 3.51 -9.86 4.58
CA ALA A 75 4.03 -9.18 5.77
C ALA A 75 5.30 -9.84 6.28
N GLU A 76 5.35 -11.17 6.28
CA GLU A 76 6.55 -11.91 6.69
C GLU A 76 7.72 -11.61 5.78
N ILE A 77 7.49 -11.52 4.48
CA ILE A 77 8.53 -11.19 3.50
C ILE A 77 9.11 -9.80 3.79
N LEU A 78 8.26 -8.83 4.07
CA LEU A 78 8.73 -7.49 4.43
C LEU A 78 9.60 -7.55 5.69
N LEU A 79 9.12 -8.23 6.74
CA LEU A 79 9.84 -8.28 8.01
C LEU A 79 11.17 -9.00 7.91
N ALA A 80 11.30 -9.95 7.00
CA ALA A 80 12.54 -10.70 6.80
C ALA A 80 13.57 -9.98 5.93
N ASP A 81 13.16 -8.90 5.27
CA ASP A 81 14.05 -8.19 4.35
C ASP A 81 15.03 -7.31 5.12
N THR A 82 16.33 -7.65 5.03
CA THR A 82 17.36 -6.94 5.78
C THR A 82 17.53 -5.49 5.32
N PHE A 83 17.32 -5.19 4.05
CA PHE A 83 17.39 -3.81 3.57
C PHE A 83 16.35 -2.95 4.27
N MET A 84 15.12 -3.48 4.39
CA MET A 84 14.04 -2.76 5.05
C MET A 84 14.31 -2.60 6.54
N ARG A 85 14.83 -3.62 7.19
CA ARG A 85 15.12 -3.57 8.62
C ARG A 85 16.22 -2.57 8.96
N GLN A 86 17.13 -2.34 8.05
CA GLN A 86 18.19 -1.33 8.24
C GLN A 86 17.69 0.08 7.98
N ARG A 87 16.64 0.21 7.17
CA ARG A 87 16.11 1.51 6.75
C ARG A 87 15.02 2.04 7.67
N PHE A 88 14.23 1.16 8.23
CA PHE A 88 13.07 1.54 9.06
C PHE A 88 13.26 1.08 10.49
N THR A 89 12.64 1.82 11.42
CA THR A 89 12.66 1.44 12.82
C THR A 89 11.77 0.22 13.06
N GLU A 90 11.91 -0.41 14.22
CA GLU A 90 11.06 -1.53 14.60
C GLU A 90 9.59 -1.12 14.63
N GLU A 91 9.31 0.09 15.09
CA GLU A 91 7.94 0.62 15.14
C GLU A 91 7.37 0.83 13.75
N GLN A 92 8.18 1.38 12.85
CA GLN A 92 7.77 1.56 11.45
C GLN A 92 7.53 0.21 10.77
N MET A 93 8.39 -0.76 11.02
CA MET A 93 8.22 -2.11 10.47
C MET A 93 6.93 -2.75 10.96
N ALA A 94 6.58 -2.55 12.24
CA ALA A 94 5.32 -3.07 12.79
C ALA A 94 4.10 -2.42 12.12
N VAL A 95 4.14 -1.12 11.89
CA VAL A 95 3.05 -0.41 11.20
C VAL A 95 2.91 -0.91 9.76
N MET A 96 4.02 -1.11 9.07
CA MET A 96 4.00 -1.61 7.70
C MET A 96 3.49 -3.04 7.64
N ARG A 97 3.89 -3.88 8.59
CA ARG A 97 3.36 -5.25 8.71
C ARG A 97 1.85 -5.23 8.85
N ASP A 98 1.34 -4.43 9.79
CA ASP A 98 -0.10 -4.33 10.03
C ASP A 98 -0.83 -3.86 8.77
N ALA A 99 -0.28 -2.90 8.06
CA ALA A 99 -0.89 -2.38 6.83
C ALA A 99 -0.97 -3.45 5.75
N ILE A 100 0.09 -4.24 5.59
CA ILE A 100 0.09 -5.32 4.60
C ILE A 100 -0.94 -6.39 4.97
N GLU A 101 -0.99 -6.78 6.25
CA GLU A 101 -1.99 -7.76 6.71
C GLU A 101 -3.42 -7.27 6.50
N ASP A 102 -3.63 -5.97 6.66
CA ASP A 102 -4.97 -5.38 6.67
C ASP A 102 -5.48 -4.98 5.28
N HIS A 103 -4.68 -5.09 4.23
CA HIS A 103 -5.08 -4.53 2.93
C HIS A 103 -6.19 -5.31 2.22
N ARG A 104 -6.50 -6.52 2.64
CA ARG A 104 -7.50 -7.35 1.97
C ARG A 104 -8.92 -6.86 2.26
N ALA A 105 -9.72 -6.75 1.19
CA ALA A 105 -11.12 -6.36 1.32
C ALA A 105 -11.94 -7.35 2.12
N SER A 106 -11.51 -8.62 2.17
CA SER A 106 -12.20 -9.69 2.88
C SER A 106 -11.79 -9.83 4.35
N SER A 107 -10.97 -8.90 4.85
CA SER A 107 -10.55 -8.92 6.26
C SER A 107 -11.75 -8.76 7.20
N ASP A 108 -11.68 -9.40 8.37
CA ASP A 108 -12.74 -9.36 9.37
C ASP A 108 -12.87 -8.01 10.05
N HIS A 109 -11.87 -7.17 9.94
CA HIS A 109 -11.83 -5.89 10.64
C HIS A 109 -11.32 -4.80 9.71
N ALA A 110 -11.61 -3.55 10.07
CA ALA A 110 -11.07 -2.39 9.36
C ALA A 110 -9.55 -2.34 9.54
N PRO A 111 -8.82 -1.76 8.56
CA PRO A 111 -7.39 -1.57 8.73
C PRO A 111 -7.04 -0.82 10.01
N ARG A 112 -6.02 -1.29 10.70
CA ARG A 112 -5.63 -0.77 12.01
C ARG A 112 -4.99 0.62 11.95
N THR A 113 -4.41 0.97 10.79
CA THR A 113 -3.71 2.24 10.62
C THR A 113 -4.15 2.93 9.33
N ILE A 114 -3.85 4.24 9.25
CA ILE A 114 -4.07 5.00 8.02
C ILE A 114 -3.27 4.41 6.85
N TYR A 115 -2.09 3.86 7.12
CA TYR A 115 -1.28 3.23 6.08
C TYR A 115 -2.01 2.04 5.45
N GLY A 116 -2.62 1.20 6.27
CA GLY A 116 -3.41 0.07 5.78
C GLY A 116 -4.61 0.51 4.98
N ARG A 117 -5.27 1.59 5.40
CA ARG A 117 -6.44 2.13 4.68
C ARG A 117 -6.05 2.67 3.31
N ILE A 118 -4.93 3.38 3.24
CA ILE A 118 -4.45 3.95 1.97
C ILE A 118 -4.23 2.83 0.94
N VAL A 119 -3.48 1.81 1.31
CA VAL A 119 -3.15 0.74 0.38
C VAL A 119 -4.37 -0.13 0.06
N ALA A 120 -5.23 -0.40 1.05
CA ALA A 120 -6.45 -1.16 0.82
C ALA A 120 -7.37 -0.46 -0.18
N GLU A 121 -7.52 0.86 -0.05
CA GLU A 121 -8.33 1.63 -1.00
C GLU A 121 -7.71 1.65 -2.39
N ALA A 122 -6.40 1.83 -2.48
CA ALA A 122 -5.70 1.84 -3.74
C ALA A 122 -5.81 0.48 -4.45
N ASP A 123 -5.76 -0.60 -3.69
CA ASP A 123 -5.85 -1.95 -4.24
C ASP A 123 -7.27 -2.26 -4.72
N ARG A 124 -8.29 -1.76 -4.01
CA ARG A 124 -9.69 -2.00 -4.34
C ARG A 124 -10.17 -1.14 -5.50
N CYS A 125 -9.77 0.13 -5.52
CA CYS A 125 -10.19 1.09 -6.52
C CYS A 125 -9.08 1.29 -7.54
N LEU A 126 -9.13 0.53 -8.61
CA LEU A 126 -8.03 0.46 -9.60
C LEU A 126 -7.93 1.66 -10.54
N ASP A 127 -8.95 2.53 -10.56
CA ASP A 127 -8.92 3.73 -11.40
C ASP A 127 -8.44 4.92 -10.58
N PRO A 128 -7.18 5.38 -10.79
CA PRO A 128 -6.62 6.46 -9.98
C PRO A 128 -7.45 7.74 -10.04
N GLU A 129 -7.93 8.09 -11.21
CA GLU A 129 -8.71 9.31 -11.39
C GLU A 129 -10.01 9.26 -10.61
N THR A 130 -10.69 8.13 -10.64
CA THR A 130 -11.93 7.94 -9.89
C THR A 130 -11.69 8.00 -8.40
N VAL A 131 -10.63 7.36 -7.91
CA VAL A 131 -10.29 7.37 -6.48
C VAL A 131 -10.04 8.79 -6.00
N ILE A 132 -9.20 9.53 -6.72
CA ILE A 132 -8.86 10.91 -6.36
C ILE A 132 -10.11 11.78 -6.36
N ARG A 133 -10.87 11.71 -7.44
CA ARG A 133 -12.07 12.53 -7.59
C ARG A 133 -13.07 12.28 -6.48
N ARG A 134 -13.35 11.03 -6.18
CA ARG A 134 -14.29 10.68 -5.12
C ARG A 134 -13.84 11.17 -3.76
N THR A 135 -12.57 10.98 -3.46
CA THR A 135 -12.02 11.39 -2.17
C THR A 135 -12.12 12.90 -2.00
N ILE A 136 -11.68 13.65 -2.99
CA ILE A 136 -11.66 15.11 -2.91
C ILE A 136 -13.07 15.69 -2.94
N GLN A 137 -13.89 15.27 -3.88
CA GLN A 137 -15.24 15.80 -4.03
C GLN A 137 -16.10 15.54 -2.82
N TYR A 138 -16.06 14.33 -2.30
CA TYR A 138 -16.83 13.98 -1.12
C TYR A 138 -16.41 14.82 0.09
N GLY A 139 -15.11 14.92 0.30
CA GLY A 139 -14.58 15.68 1.43
C GLY A 139 -14.95 17.14 1.37
N LEU A 140 -14.85 17.75 0.20
CA LEU A 140 -15.13 19.19 0.04
C LEU A 140 -16.64 19.46 0.06
N ALA A 141 -17.45 18.60 -0.56
CA ALA A 141 -18.88 18.83 -0.71
C ALA A 141 -19.69 18.48 0.54
N HIS A 142 -19.26 17.46 1.28
CA HIS A 142 -20.06 16.92 2.38
C HIS A 142 -19.46 17.18 3.75
N TYR A 143 -18.15 17.12 3.88
CA TYR A 143 -17.47 17.19 5.15
C TYR A 143 -16.22 18.05 5.09
N PRO A 144 -16.38 19.36 4.87
CA PRO A 144 -15.19 20.21 4.74
C PRO A 144 -14.28 20.20 5.97
N ALA A 145 -14.84 19.91 7.14
CA ALA A 145 -14.10 19.84 8.39
C ALA A 145 -13.77 18.39 8.80
N LEU A 146 -14.18 17.42 8.01
CA LEU A 146 -13.95 16.02 8.34
C LEU A 146 -12.46 15.66 8.21
N SER A 147 -11.98 14.78 9.08
CA SER A 147 -10.62 14.28 8.97
C SER A 147 -10.42 13.57 7.64
N ARG A 148 -9.17 13.55 7.16
CA ARG A 148 -8.85 12.89 5.90
C ARG A 148 -9.17 11.40 5.93
N LYS A 149 -9.11 10.80 7.11
CA LYS A 149 -9.50 9.41 7.32
C LYS A 149 -10.95 9.16 6.92
N GLY A 150 -11.86 10.05 7.32
CA GLY A 150 -13.26 9.93 6.98
C GLY A 150 -13.51 10.05 5.48
N GLN A 151 -12.75 10.92 4.81
CA GLN A 151 -12.85 11.06 3.36
C GLN A 151 -12.44 9.77 2.65
N PHE A 152 -11.50 9.05 3.22
CA PHE A 152 -10.96 7.83 2.65
C PHE A 152 -11.97 6.69 2.62
N ASP A 153 -12.96 6.69 3.50
CA ASP A 153 -13.94 5.60 3.60
C ASP A 153 -14.91 5.55 2.42
N ARG A 154 -14.77 6.44 1.48
CA ARG A 154 -15.72 6.55 0.36
C ARG A 154 -15.55 5.54 -0.76
N CYS A 155 -14.34 5.11 -1.02
CA CYS A 155 -14.06 4.22 -2.16
C CYS A 155 -14.37 2.72 -1.94
#